data_4628257d71e51bfd64ace3cd33874eaa
#
_entry.id   4628257d71e51bfd64ace3cd33874eaa
#
_cell.length_a   1.000
_cell.length_b   1.000
_cell.length_c   1.000
_cell.angle_alpha   90.00
_cell.angle_beta   90.00
_cell.angle_gamma   90.00
#
_symmetry.space_group_name_H-M   'P 1'
#
loop_
_entity.id
_entity.type
_entity.pdbx_description
1 polymer ?
#
loop_
_entity_poly.entity_id
_entity_poly.type
_entity_poly.pdbx_seq_one_letter_code
_entity_poly.pdbx_strand_id
1 'polypeptide(L)'
;MGKKDRKSGKKLVSRKKHHFHRKLRLLIFNLILLAGLAAWSYYWAYPAYSQWQMKQTMLAARPKLTKAKDGTSTSPAWHKLTAYRKAIRDNYSFVYQAAYQTPKRTTVGQDVVIPGLISTWSYDYQAKKITSASAMTPQGIAVVYNYLLITAYDGQHRHASVIYVLDKKTGKFLKTVRLPGRQHLGGIAYDPKGMQIWLTGSKDGQSALMSFSLAKLIEYVASAKTSDQLVYDHEIPINSIAKASALTYYDDQLFVGYFNENGHGKVASYKLARSGQYKNTITTSEISSINESVSWSDPDGTTSMNKQIQGLAIYGDKIFLSQSYGSQDSKLYISPITAVNNLDESNAEQVVRMPPYLEQITVYKGQLLCLFESASSKYARQDITVMDRTLSVNINALLDNN
;
A
#
# COMPACT_ATOMS: atom_id res chain seq x y z
N MET A 1 -11.53 -82.71 45.60
CA MET A 1 -10.37 -81.92 45.23
C MET A 1 -10.56 -81.42 43.82
N GLY A 2 -11.35 -80.42 43.54
CA GLY A 2 -11.61 -80.06 42.11
C GLY A 2 -12.22 -78.68 41.84
N LYS A 3 -12.47 -77.82 42.87
CA LYS A 3 -13.11 -76.53 42.64
C LYS A 3 -12.25 -75.26 42.94
N LYS A 4 -11.05 -75.43 43.53
CA LYS A 4 -10.18 -74.28 43.84
C LYS A 4 -9.28 -73.87 42.67
N ASP A 5 -8.85 -74.79 41.84
CA ASP A 5 -7.90 -74.49 40.75
C ASP A 5 -8.52 -73.80 39.53
N ARG A 6 -9.82 -73.98 39.25
CA ARG A 6 -10.54 -73.26 38.17
C ARG A 6 -10.76 -71.78 38.42
N LYS A 7 -10.83 -71.31 39.69
CA LYS A 7 -11.00 -69.87 40.03
C LYS A 7 -9.69 -69.09 39.89
N SER A 8 -8.54 -69.70 40.15
CA SER A 8 -7.20 -69.09 40.05
C SER A 8 -6.85 -68.81 38.60
N GLY A 9 -7.08 -69.76 37.69
CA GLY A 9 -6.79 -69.61 36.24
C GLY A 9 -7.64 -68.52 35.58
N LYS A 10 -8.93 -68.41 35.94
CA LYS A 10 -9.81 -67.32 35.40
C LYS A 10 -9.41 -65.94 35.86
N LYS A 11 -8.89 -65.73 37.09
CA LYS A 11 -8.36 -64.45 37.58
C LYS A 11 -7.07 -64.05 36.91
N LEU A 12 -6.16 -64.98 36.60
CA LEU A 12 -4.90 -64.71 35.86
C LEU A 12 -5.14 -64.32 34.41
N VAL A 13 -6.06 -65.00 33.73
CA VAL A 13 -6.46 -64.67 32.32
C VAL A 13 -7.14 -63.33 32.25
N SER A 14 -8.00 -62.98 33.23
CA SER A 14 -8.65 -61.66 33.32
C SER A 14 -7.63 -60.52 33.55
N ARG A 15 -6.63 -60.70 34.44
CA ARG A 15 -5.57 -59.73 34.69
C ARG A 15 -4.65 -59.54 33.43
N LYS A 16 -4.34 -60.60 32.69
CA LYS A 16 -3.55 -60.49 31.47
C LYS A 16 -4.31 -59.75 30.34
N LYS A 17 -5.63 -59.99 30.18
CA LYS A 17 -6.49 -59.23 29.25
C LYS A 17 -6.58 -57.76 29.65
N HIS A 18 -6.73 -57.43 30.90
CA HIS A 18 -6.78 -56.03 31.38
C HIS A 18 -5.46 -55.30 31.14
N HIS A 19 -4.33 -55.97 31.35
CA HIS A 19 -3.00 -55.39 31.06
C HIS A 19 -2.76 -55.19 29.55
N PHE A 20 -3.22 -56.14 28.72
CA PHE A 20 -3.14 -56.02 27.27
C PHE A 20 -3.98 -54.85 26.74
N HIS A 21 -5.22 -54.69 27.18
CA HIS A 21 -6.08 -53.56 26.78
C HIS A 21 -5.53 -52.21 27.27
N ARG A 22 -4.89 -52.16 28.44
CA ARG A 22 -4.24 -50.96 28.93
C ARG A 22 -3.04 -50.56 28.08
N LYS A 23 -2.19 -51.51 27.71
CA LYS A 23 -1.06 -51.29 26.77
C LYS A 23 -1.54 -50.87 25.41
N LEU A 24 -2.58 -51.50 24.86
CA LEU A 24 -3.17 -51.13 23.57
C LEU A 24 -3.76 -49.70 23.59
N ARG A 25 -4.47 -49.32 24.65
CA ARG A 25 -4.99 -47.98 24.81
C ARG A 25 -3.87 -46.91 24.89
N LEU A 26 -2.78 -47.21 25.57
CA LEU A 26 -1.60 -46.35 25.61
C LEU A 26 -0.93 -46.24 24.25
N LEU A 27 -0.84 -47.33 23.50
CA LEU A 27 -0.29 -47.29 22.14
C LEU A 27 -1.14 -46.43 21.20
N ILE A 28 -2.46 -46.60 21.24
CA ILE A 28 -3.41 -45.84 20.43
C ILE A 28 -3.31 -44.35 20.81
N PHE A 29 -3.28 -44.03 22.12
CA PHE A 29 -3.12 -42.64 22.59
C PHE A 29 -1.82 -42.03 22.08
N ASN A 30 -0.70 -42.74 22.14
CA ASN A 30 0.58 -42.25 21.63
C ASN A 30 0.56 -42.04 20.11
N LEU A 31 -0.09 -42.95 19.35
CA LEU A 31 -0.25 -42.79 17.90
C LEU A 31 -1.10 -41.56 17.56
N ILE A 32 -2.18 -41.33 18.28
CA ILE A 32 -3.01 -40.12 18.10
C ILE A 32 -2.20 -38.86 18.44
N LEU A 33 -1.44 -38.89 19.53
CA LEU A 33 -0.57 -37.78 19.92
C LEU A 33 0.48 -37.47 18.85
N LEU A 34 1.16 -38.52 18.32
CA LEU A 34 2.14 -38.38 17.25
C LEU A 34 1.51 -37.87 15.96
N ALA A 35 0.33 -38.36 15.60
CA ALA A 35 -0.41 -37.85 14.43
C ALA A 35 -0.82 -36.39 14.61
N GLY A 36 -1.25 -35.99 15.81
CA GLY A 36 -1.56 -34.60 16.15
C GLY A 36 -0.33 -33.70 16.06
N LEU A 37 0.81 -34.14 16.60
CA LEU A 37 2.08 -33.41 16.52
C LEU A 37 2.57 -33.28 15.08
N ALA A 38 2.44 -34.36 14.27
CA ALA A 38 2.81 -34.32 12.86
C ALA A 38 1.91 -33.36 12.07
N ALA A 39 0.60 -33.40 12.31
CA ALA A 39 -0.34 -32.45 11.70
C ALA A 39 -0.05 -31.01 12.12
N TRP A 40 0.16 -30.76 13.41
CA TRP A 40 0.53 -29.42 13.91
C TRP A 40 1.85 -28.94 13.28
N SER A 41 2.86 -29.81 13.22
CA SER A 41 4.16 -29.49 12.59
C SER A 41 3.99 -29.15 11.10
N TYR A 42 3.21 -29.95 10.35
CA TYR A 42 2.98 -29.75 8.93
C TYR A 42 2.18 -28.47 8.63
N TYR A 43 1.09 -28.22 9.36
CA TYR A 43 0.20 -27.11 9.06
C TYR A 43 0.61 -25.77 9.69
N TRP A 44 1.39 -25.78 10.79
CA TRP A 44 1.71 -24.57 11.53
C TRP A 44 3.21 -24.33 11.71
N ALA A 45 3.97 -25.30 12.17
CA ALA A 45 5.37 -25.09 12.48
C ALA A 45 6.25 -25.00 11.22
N TYR A 46 6.04 -25.87 10.25
CA TYR A 46 6.82 -25.88 9.01
C TYR A 46 6.59 -24.62 8.15
N PRO A 47 5.35 -24.15 7.90
CA PRO A 47 5.13 -22.90 7.20
C PRO A 47 5.74 -21.70 7.92
N ALA A 48 5.61 -21.62 9.24
CA ALA A 48 6.20 -20.53 10.03
C ALA A 48 7.74 -20.55 9.96
N TYR A 49 8.35 -21.73 10.05
CA TYR A 49 9.80 -21.91 9.91
C TYR A 49 10.28 -21.58 8.49
N SER A 50 9.57 -22.03 7.46
CA SER A 50 9.92 -21.74 6.07
C SER A 50 9.84 -20.25 5.77
N GLN A 51 8.79 -19.56 6.23
CA GLN A 51 8.68 -18.09 6.14
C GLN A 51 9.82 -17.40 6.88
N TRP A 52 10.17 -17.86 8.05
CA TRP A 52 11.31 -17.30 8.80
C TRP A 52 12.63 -17.48 8.04
N GLN A 53 12.92 -18.69 7.53
CA GLN A 53 14.11 -18.95 6.71
C GLN A 53 14.14 -18.08 5.45
N MET A 54 13.02 -17.98 4.73
CA MET A 54 12.89 -17.12 3.56
C MET A 54 13.20 -15.67 3.90
N LYS A 55 12.67 -15.17 5.00
CA LYS A 55 12.95 -13.82 5.48
C LYS A 55 14.44 -13.62 5.83
N GLN A 56 15.10 -14.59 6.45
CA GLN A 56 16.54 -14.52 6.73
C GLN A 56 17.37 -14.48 5.43
N THR A 57 17.00 -15.27 4.42
CA THR A 57 17.64 -15.24 3.11
C THR A 57 17.50 -13.89 2.42
N MET A 58 16.31 -13.29 2.45
CA MET A 58 16.08 -11.93 1.94
C MET A 58 16.93 -10.89 2.70
N LEU A 59 16.98 -11.00 4.03
CA LEU A 59 17.78 -10.10 4.86
C LEU A 59 19.28 -10.21 4.58
N ALA A 60 19.80 -11.41 4.36
CA ALA A 60 21.20 -11.66 4.02
C ALA A 60 21.59 -11.10 2.63
N ALA A 61 20.65 -11.11 1.68
CA ALA A 61 20.84 -10.57 0.33
C ALA A 61 20.64 -9.04 0.24
N ARG A 62 20.22 -8.40 1.33
CA ARG A 62 19.91 -6.98 1.41
C ARG A 62 21.12 -6.11 1.01
N PRO A 63 20.90 -5.02 0.25
CA PRO A 63 21.91 -4.00 0.03
C PRO A 63 22.40 -3.37 1.34
N LYS A 64 23.63 -2.86 1.33
CA LYS A 64 24.18 -2.15 2.49
C LYS A 64 23.25 -1.00 2.91
N LEU A 65 22.89 -0.97 4.17
CA LEU A 65 22.04 0.07 4.74
C LEU A 65 22.75 1.42 4.74
N THR A 66 22.10 2.41 4.12
CA THR A 66 22.48 3.83 4.24
C THR A 66 21.34 4.62 4.87
N LYS A 67 21.70 5.66 5.62
CA LYS A 67 20.74 6.55 6.28
C LYS A 67 21.08 8.02 6.02
N ALA A 68 20.06 8.84 5.91
CA ALA A 68 20.18 10.29 5.92
C ALA A 68 20.49 10.83 7.33
N LYS A 69 20.78 12.13 7.43
CA LYS A 69 21.08 12.78 8.72
C LYS A 69 19.92 12.73 9.71
N ASP A 70 18.70 12.68 9.23
CA ASP A 70 17.47 12.55 10.05
C ASP A 70 17.18 11.11 10.48
N GLY A 71 18.06 10.14 10.16
CA GLY A 71 17.92 8.74 10.52
C GLY A 71 17.09 7.89 9.55
N THR A 72 16.49 8.50 8.52
CA THR A 72 15.69 7.80 7.49
C THR A 72 16.60 6.94 6.60
N SER A 73 16.24 5.67 6.39
CA SER A 73 16.95 4.78 5.46
C SER A 73 16.77 5.22 4.01
N THR A 74 17.86 5.27 3.26
CA THR A 74 17.89 5.75 1.86
C THR A 74 18.38 4.70 0.88
N SER A 75 18.84 3.55 1.37
CA SER A 75 19.15 2.39 0.54
C SER A 75 17.91 1.55 0.25
N PRO A 76 17.91 0.77 -0.84
CA PRO A 76 16.87 -0.22 -1.10
C PRO A 76 16.72 -1.18 0.09
N ALA A 77 15.48 -1.58 0.38
CA ALA A 77 15.20 -2.44 1.51
C ALA A 77 15.56 -3.91 1.26
N TRP A 78 15.41 -4.39 0.02
CA TRP A 78 15.48 -5.82 -0.29
C TRP A 78 16.40 -6.17 -1.45
N HIS A 79 16.41 -5.39 -2.55
CA HIS A 79 17.03 -5.81 -3.79
C HIS A 79 18.12 -4.85 -4.29
N LYS A 80 19.19 -5.42 -4.86
CA LYS A 80 20.05 -4.67 -5.78
C LYS A 80 19.26 -4.36 -7.07
N LEU A 81 19.61 -3.29 -7.77
CA LEU A 81 18.88 -2.83 -8.96
C LEU A 81 18.77 -3.92 -10.05
N THR A 82 19.82 -4.68 -10.25
CA THR A 82 19.83 -5.79 -11.23
C THR A 82 18.83 -6.87 -10.88
N ALA A 83 18.73 -7.27 -9.61
CA ALA A 83 17.76 -8.27 -9.14
C ALA A 83 16.33 -7.74 -9.21
N TYR A 84 16.11 -6.48 -8.85
CA TYR A 84 14.82 -5.81 -8.98
C TYR A 84 14.31 -5.81 -10.42
N ARG A 85 15.12 -5.34 -11.38
CA ARG A 85 14.74 -5.32 -12.80
C ARG A 85 14.57 -6.73 -13.38
N LYS A 86 15.41 -7.69 -12.93
CA LYS A 86 15.28 -9.10 -13.35
C LYS A 86 13.94 -9.66 -12.92
N ALA A 87 13.50 -9.42 -11.67
CA ALA A 87 12.22 -9.90 -11.17
C ALA A 87 11.03 -9.34 -11.99
N ILE A 88 11.06 -8.05 -12.36
CA ILE A 88 10.02 -7.46 -13.21
C ILE A 88 10.06 -8.06 -14.60
N ARG A 89 11.24 -8.20 -15.21
CA ARG A 89 11.39 -8.79 -16.56
C ARG A 89 10.85 -10.22 -16.62
N ASP A 90 11.20 -11.03 -15.63
CA ASP A 90 10.90 -12.46 -15.65
C ASP A 90 9.41 -12.74 -15.32
N ASN A 91 8.77 -11.90 -14.50
CA ASN A 91 7.39 -12.12 -14.05
C ASN A 91 6.35 -11.23 -14.74
N TYR A 92 6.76 -10.04 -15.24
CA TYR A 92 5.89 -9.00 -15.79
C TYR A 92 6.51 -8.42 -17.07
N SER A 93 6.73 -9.27 -18.08
CA SER A 93 7.47 -8.92 -19.29
C SER A 93 6.90 -7.71 -20.04
N PHE A 94 5.58 -7.60 -20.15
CA PHE A 94 4.90 -6.47 -20.77
C PHE A 94 5.19 -5.14 -20.03
N VAL A 95 5.06 -5.14 -18.71
CA VAL A 95 5.37 -3.98 -17.87
C VAL A 95 6.85 -3.62 -17.95
N TYR A 96 7.73 -4.63 -18.00
CA TYR A 96 9.16 -4.43 -18.20
C TYR A 96 9.46 -3.74 -19.54
N GLN A 97 8.84 -4.17 -20.62
CA GLN A 97 8.99 -3.54 -21.94
C GLN A 97 8.57 -2.07 -21.90
N ALA A 98 7.37 -1.79 -21.39
CA ALA A 98 6.85 -0.43 -21.29
C ALA A 98 7.67 0.48 -20.34
N ALA A 99 8.33 -0.09 -19.33
CA ALA A 99 9.17 0.67 -18.39
C ALA A 99 10.60 0.91 -18.91
N TYR A 100 11.19 -0.05 -19.62
CA TYR A 100 12.65 -0.02 -19.89
C TYR A 100 13.04 -0.09 -21.36
N GLN A 101 12.18 -0.54 -22.27
CA GLN A 101 12.50 -0.73 -23.67
C GLN A 101 11.94 0.36 -24.59
N THR A 102 11.20 1.32 -24.06
CA THR A 102 10.67 2.46 -24.81
C THR A 102 11.54 3.70 -24.65
N PRO A 103 11.52 4.62 -25.63
CA PRO A 103 12.28 5.85 -25.52
C PRO A 103 11.92 6.64 -24.27
N LYS A 104 12.92 6.97 -23.45
CA LYS A 104 12.71 7.72 -22.21
C LYS A 104 12.40 9.18 -22.53
N ARG A 105 11.21 9.63 -22.18
CA ARG A 105 10.81 11.04 -22.21
C ARG A 105 10.73 11.66 -20.82
N THR A 106 11.24 10.98 -19.79
CA THR A 106 10.95 11.35 -18.42
C THR A 106 11.89 12.38 -17.84
N THR A 107 11.32 13.31 -17.10
CA THR A 107 12.01 14.21 -16.18
C THR A 107 11.89 13.73 -14.73
N VAL A 108 11.45 12.50 -14.51
CA VAL A 108 11.36 11.81 -13.21
C VAL A 108 12.35 10.65 -13.18
N GLY A 109 13.01 10.43 -12.06
CA GLY A 109 13.94 9.31 -11.89
C GLY A 109 13.26 7.95 -12.13
N GLN A 110 13.98 7.05 -12.80
CA GLN A 110 13.57 5.67 -12.96
C GLN A 110 14.02 4.85 -11.75
N ASP A 111 13.21 3.89 -11.31
CA ASP A 111 13.55 2.98 -10.18
C ASP A 111 13.92 3.73 -8.90
N VAL A 112 13.19 4.78 -8.55
CA VAL A 112 13.47 5.58 -7.38
C VAL A 112 13.28 4.74 -6.12
N VAL A 113 14.32 4.64 -5.30
CA VAL A 113 14.28 3.91 -4.02
C VAL A 113 13.22 4.52 -3.11
N ILE A 114 12.34 3.70 -2.56
CA ILE A 114 11.38 4.11 -1.54
C ILE A 114 12.13 4.25 -0.21
N PRO A 115 12.23 5.47 0.36
CA PRO A 115 12.97 5.67 1.60
C PRO A 115 12.22 5.13 2.81
N GLY A 116 12.89 5.02 3.92
CA GLY A 116 12.27 4.83 5.23
C GLY A 116 11.75 3.43 5.55
N LEU A 117 11.76 2.49 4.61
CA LEU A 117 11.25 1.13 4.78
C LEU A 117 11.94 0.34 5.92
N ILE A 118 13.20 0.65 6.21
CA ILE A 118 13.99 -0.01 7.26
C ILE A 118 14.02 0.82 8.53
N SER A 119 14.07 2.14 8.39
CA SER A 119 14.19 3.09 9.49
C SER A 119 13.66 4.44 9.06
N THR A 120 12.71 4.97 9.81
CA THR A 120 12.21 6.36 9.69
C THR A 120 12.10 6.94 11.08
N TRP A 121 12.71 8.11 11.31
CA TRP A 121 12.56 8.80 12.58
C TRP A 121 11.30 9.65 12.56
N SER A 122 10.30 9.24 13.36
CA SER A 122 9.01 9.91 13.45
C SER A 122 8.55 10.03 14.89
N TYR A 123 7.50 10.84 15.15
CA TYR A 123 6.97 11.05 16.48
C TYR A 123 6.20 9.81 16.94
N ASP A 124 6.67 9.21 18.02
CA ASP A 124 6.06 8.07 18.68
C ASP A 124 5.03 8.58 19.70
N TYR A 125 3.76 8.36 19.42
CA TYR A 125 2.66 8.83 20.27
C TYR A 125 2.59 8.11 21.63
N GLN A 126 3.13 6.90 21.72
CA GLN A 126 3.20 6.17 22.99
C GLN A 126 4.39 6.65 23.83
N ALA A 127 5.57 6.79 23.24
CA ALA A 127 6.78 7.26 23.91
C ALA A 127 6.83 8.79 24.05
N LYS A 128 5.93 9.54 23.37
CA LYS A 128 5.86 11.02 23.34
C LYS A 128 7.19 11.68 22.96
N LYS A 129 7.91 11.07 22.04
CA LYS A 129 9.21 11.55 21.52
C LYS A 129 9.49 11.01 20.13
N ILE A 130 10.51 11.54 19.48
CA ILE A 130 11.00 11.02 18.19
C ILE A 130 11.73 9.70 18.43
N THR A 131 11.30 8.64 17.75
CA THR A 131 11.94 7.32 17.75
C THR A 131 11.98 6.75 16.33
N SER A 132 12.73 5.65 16.16
CA SER A 132 12.83 4.98 14.86
C SER A 132 11.66 4.03 14.65
N ALA A 133 10.87 4.26 13.62
CA ALA A 133 9.88 3.33 13.08
C ALA A 133 10.54 2.39 12.07
N SER A 134 10.19 1.12 12.08
CA SER A 134 10.69 0.09 11.15
C SER A 134 9.58 -0.59 10.35
N ALA A 135 8.36 -0.07 10.44
CA ALA A 135 7.18 -0.64 9.79
C ALA A 135 6.46 0.37 8.89
N MET A 136 7.19 1.37 8.37
CA MET A 136 6.59 2.33 7.44
C MET A 136 6.13 1.64 6.17
N THR A 137 4.87 1.92 5.81
CA THR A 137 4.16 1.34 4.67
C THR A 137 3.82 2.47 3.70
N PRO A 138 4.40 2.48 2.49
CA PRO A 138 4.14 3.51 1.48
C PRO A 138 2.70 3.44 0.97
N GLN A 139 2.09 4.60 0.68
CA GLN A 139 0.69 4.67 0.25
C GLN A 139 0.47 5.56 -0.96
N GLY A 140 0.95 6.78 -0.92
CA GLY A 140 0.70 7.79 -1.94
C GLY A 140 1.97 8.25 -2.65
N ILE A 141 1.83 8.62 -3.94
CA ILE A 141 2.90 9.17 -4.78
C ILE A 141 2.40 10.37 -5.58
N ALA A 142 3.15 11.47 -5.56
CA ALA A 142 2.85 12.64 -6.38
C ALA A 142 4.12 13.33 -6.86
N VAL A 143 4.05 13.92 -8.05
CA VAL A 143 5.06 14.86 -8.56
C VAL A 143 4.62 16.28 -8.22
N VAL A 144 5.43 16.97 -7.43
CA VAL A 144 5.14 18.32 -6.93
C VAL A 144 6.29 19.23 -7.29
N TYR A 145 6.12 20.10 -8.28
CA TYR A 145 7.16 21.01 -8.76
C TYR A 145 8.47 20.27 -9.12
N ASN A 146 9.52 20.42 -8.31
CA ASN A 146 10.81 19.72 -8.50
C ASN A 146 10.96 18.48 -7.60
N TYR A 147 9.91 18.10 -6.91
CA TYR A 147 9.92 17.01 -5.94
C TYR A 147 9.09 15.82 -6.40
N LEU A 148 9.53 14.63 -5.98
CA LEU A 148 8.73 13.43 -5.92
C LEU A 148 8.38 13.20 -4.44
N LEU A 149 7.10 13.13 -4.13
CA LEU A 149 6.60 12.90 -2.78
C LEU A 149 6.08 11.48 -2.65
N ILE A 150 6.41 10.82 -1.54
CA ILE A 150 5.88 9.50 -1.18
C ILE A 150 5.34 9.59 0.24
N THR A 151 4.05 9.33 0.44
CA THR A 151 3.45 9.22 1.77
C THR A 151 3.67 7.83 2.36
N ALA A 152 3.79 7.75 3.67
CA ALA A 152 3.84 6.48 4.38
C ALA A 152 3.24 6.61 5.79
N TYR A 153 2.59 5.54 6.25
CA TYR A 153 2.13 5.40 7.62
C TYR A 153 2.89 4.28 8.35
N ASP A 154 2.90 4.31 9.66
CA ASP A 154 3.44 3.21 10.46
C ASP A 154 2.45 2.06 10.53
N GLY A 155 2.77 0.91 9.94
CA GLY A 155 1.94 -0.30 9.96
C GLY A 155 1.66 -0.85 11.37
N GLN A 156 2.42 -0.39 12.37
CA GLN A 156 2.17 -0.65 13.80
C GLN A 156 1.28 0.42 14.46
N HIS A 157 0.88 1.46 13.74
CA HIS A 157 0.06 2.59 14.22
C HIS A 157 0.62 3.27 15.48
N ARG A 158 1.92 3.32 15.63
CA ARG A 158 2.61 3.90 16.78
C ARG A 158 3.17 5.29 16.49
N HIS A 159 3.72 5.47 15.28
CA HIS A 159 4.39 6.70 14.88
C HIS A 159 3.53 7.57 13.98
N ALA A 160 3.82 8.87 13.98
CA ALA A 160 3.24 9.83 13.05
C ALA A 160 3.51 9.42 11.60
N SER A 161 2.53 9.58 10.74
CA SER A 161 2.65 9.40 9.30
C SER A 161 3.58 10.45 8.71
N VAL A 162 4.19 10.14 7.57
CA VAL A 162 5.25 10.98 6.97
C VAL A 162 5.06 11.16 5.48
N ILE A 163 5.69 12.21 4.95
CA ILE A 163 5.98 12.37 3.53
C ILE A 163 7.50 12.33 3.35
N TYR A 164 7.98 11.44 2.50
CA TYR A 164 9.35 11.48 2.00
C TYR A 164 9.41 12.43 0.82
N VAL A 165 10.32 13.40 0.90
CA VAL A 165 10.56 14.37 -0.16
C VAL A 165 11.86 13.98 -0.88
N LEU A 166 11.75 13.75 -2.18
CA LEU A 166 12.88 13.38 -3.03
C LEU A 166 13.04 14.41 -4.15
N ASP A 167 14.25 14.56 -4.65
CA ASP A 167 14.47 15.27 -5.91
C ASP A 167 13.84 14.48 -7.06
N LYS A 168 12.97 15.14 -7.80
CA LYS A 168 12.18 14.50 -8.87
C LYS A 168 13.04 13.84 -9.94
N LYS A 169 14.12 14.50 -10.36
CA LYS A 169 14.93 14.08 -11.49
C LYS A 169 15.88 12.93 -11.12
N THR A 170 16.48 13.02 -9.95
CA THR A 170 17.54 12.07 -9.50
C THR A 170 17.00 10.97 -8.60
N GLY A 171 15.81 11.16 -8.00
CA GLY A 171 15.28 10.28 -6.97
C GLY A 171 16.04 10.38 -5.64
N LYS A 172 16.95 11.37 -5.48
CA LYS A 172 17.73 11.55 -4.24
C LYS A 172 16.80 11.99 -3.11
N PHE A 173 16.87 11.31 -1.98
CA PHE A 173 16.18 11.70 -0.76
C PHE A 173 16.67 13.06 -0.24
N LEU A 174 15.75 13.94 0.12
CA LEU A 174 16.01 15.28 0.61
C LEU A 174 15.67 15.44 2.09
N LYS A 175 14.45 15.06 2.49
CA LYS A 175 13.96 15.15 3.87
C LYS A 175 12.72 14.28 4.11
N THR A 176 12.43 14.05 5.40
CA THR A 176 11.17 13.50 5.90
C THR A 176 10.33 14.62 6.49
N VAL A 177 9.09 14.76 6.04
CA VAL A 177 8.09 15.66 6.63
C VAL A 177 7.16 14.82 7.51
N ARG A 178 7.06 15.15 8.80
CA ARG A 178 6.14 14.50 9.73
C ARG A 178 4.78 15.17 9.67
N LEU A 179 3.74 14.36 9.60
CA LEU A 179 2.37 14.83 9.54
C LEU A 179 1.67 14.67 10.90
N PRO A 180 0.65 15.45 11.19
CA PRO A 180 -0.19 15.24 12.37
C PRO A 180 -0.91 13.87 12.29
N GLY A 181 -0.92 13.15 13.41
CA GLY A 181 -1.64 11.88 13.50
C GLY A 181 -0.91 10.67 12.90
N ARG A 182 -1.63 9.55 12.87
CA ARG A 182 -1.16 8.23 12.42
C ARG A 182 -2.02 7.72 11.26
N GLN A 183 -2.41 8.64 10.39
CA GLN A 183 -3.38 8.41 9.33
C GLN A 183 -2.80 7.52 8.23
N HIS A 184 -3.66 6.79 7.56
CA HIS A 184 -3.28 5.86 6.50
C HIS A 184 -2.75 6.58 5.24
N LEU A 185 -3.23 7.79 4.91
CA LEU A 185 -2.80 8.62 3.78
C LEU A 185 -2.90 7.92 2.42
N GLY A 186 -4.07 7.37 2.10
CA GLY A 186 -4.29 6.54 0.90
C GLY A 186 -4.05 7.26 -0.45
N GLY A 187 -4.07 8.59 -0.49
CA GLY A 187 -3.80 9.35 -1.70
C GLY A 187 -3.13 10.69 -1.46
N ILE A 188 -2.31 11.13 -2.42
CA ILE A 188 -1.68 12.44 -2.48
C ILE A 188 -1.80 13.03 -3.89
N ALA A 189 -2.17 14.30 -4.02
CA ALA A 189 -2.24 15.01 -5.30
C ALA A 189 -1.68 16.42 -5.19
N TYR A 190 -1.24 16.99 -6.31
CA TYR A 190 -0.75 18.36 -6.40
C TYR A 190 -1.66 19.19 -7.29
N ASP A 191 -2.17 20.26 -6.76
CA ASP A 191 -2.82 21.35 -7.49
C ASP A 191 -1.79 22.40 -7.89
N PRO A 192 -1.34 22.43 -9.14
CA PRO A 192 -0.28 23.35 -9.57
C PRO A 192 -0.75 24.81 -9.64
N LYS A 193 -2.05 25.09 -9.85
CA LYS A 193 -2.59 26.44 -9.91
C LYS A 193 -2.71 27.08 -8.53
N GLY A 194 -3.15 26.29 -7.54
CA GLY A 194 -3.21 26.74 -6.15
C GLY A 194 -1.89 26.56 -5.39
N MET A 195 -0.91 25.84 -5.96
CA MET A 195 0.31 25.43 -5.28
C MET A 195 0.01 24.70 -3.96
N GLN A 196 -1.03 23.85 -3.96
CA GLN A 196 -1.50 23.10 -2.82
C GLN A 196 -1.21 21.60 -3.01
N ILE A 197 -0.76 20.96 -1.94
CA ILE A 197 -0.60 19.51 -1.84
C ILE A 197 -1.78 18.98 -1.05
N TRP A 198 -2.53 18.08 -1.65
CA TRP A 198 -3.74 17.48 -1.09
C TRP A 198 -3.46 16.03 -0.68
N LEU A 199 -4.06 15.64 0.44
CA LEU A 199 -3.96 14.29 1.01
C LEU A 199 -5.36 13.78 1.34
N THR A 200 -5.57 12.47 1.20
CA THR A 200 -6.69 11.80 1.85
C THR A 200 -6.26 11.31 3.23
N GLY A 201 -7.18 11.37 4.18
CA GLY A 201 -6.96 10.88 5.54
C GLY A 201 -8.25 10.85 6.33
N SER A 202 -8.18 11.09 7.63
CA SER A 202 -9.35 11.14 8.50
C SER A 202 -9.24 12.26 9.52
N LYS A 203 -10.39 12.85 9.84
CA LYS A 203 -10.57 13.81 10.93
C LYS A 203 -11.75 13.34 11.78
N ASP A 204 -11.54 13.21 13.08
CA ASP A 204 -12.56 12.79 14.04
C ASP A 204 -13.28 11.49 13.67
N GLY A 205 -12.54 10.55 13.05
CA GLY A 205 -13.07 9.24 12.62
C GLY A 205 -13.77 9.25 11.26
N GLN A 206 -13.88 10.41 10.59
CA GLN A 206 -14.46 10.57 9.26
C GLN A 206 -13.35 10.72 8.21
N SER A 207 -13.59 10.27 6.99
CA SER A 207 -12.70 10.58 5.87
C SER A 207 -12.58 12.09 5.66
N ALA A 208 -11.39 12.56 5.35
CA ALA A 208 -11.12 13.97 5.15
C ALA A 208 -10.14 14.22 4.00
N LEU A 209 -10.28 15.36 3.36
CA LEU A 209 -9.26 15.96 2.51
C LEU A 209 -8.48 16.97 3.34
N MET A 210 -7.16 16.84 3.31
CA MET A 210 -6.25 17.76 3.99
C MET A 210 -5.34 18.41 2.96
N SER A 211 -5.01 19.67 3.17
CA SER A 211 -4.04 20.33 2.29
C SER A 211 -3.06 21.22 3.03
N PHE A 212 -1.93 21.45 2.37
CA PHE A 212 -0.93 22.42 2.77
C PHE A 212 -0.21 22.98 1.54
N SER A 213 0.33 24.17 1.66
CA SER A 213 0.98 24.86 0.55
C SER A 213 2.36 24.28 0.22
N LEU A 214 2.78 24.42 -1.04
CA LEU A 214 4.13 24.10 -1.48
C LEU A 214 5.19 24.90 -0.68
N ALA A 215 4.87 26.14 -0.27
CA ALA A 215 5.76 26.95 0.57
C ALA A 215 6.04 26.24 1.91
N LYS A 216 5.01 25.77 2.61
CA LYS A 216 5.16 25.01 3.85
C LYS A 216 6.00 23.74 3.67
N LEU A 217 5.83 23.03 2.53
CA LEU A 217 6.69 21.89 2.22
C LEU A 217 8.15 22.30 2.12
N ILE A 218 8.45 23.38 1.41
CA ILE A 218 9.82 23.86 1.17
C ILE A 218 10.46 24.32 2.49
N GLU A 219 9.74 25.10 3.29
CA GLU A 219 10.21 25.69 4.55
C GLU A 219 10.37 24.66 5.69
N TYR A 220 9.66 23.53 5.62
CA TYR A 220 9.72 22.52 6.66
C TYR A 220 11.13 21.96 6.83
N VAL A 221 11.66 22.05 8.05
CA VAL A 221 12.96 21.53 8.43
C VAL A 221 12.77 20.29 9.33
N ALA A 222 13.18 19.13 8.82
CA ALA A 222 13.14 17.90 9.61
C ALA A 222 14.27 17.94 10.66
N SER A 223 13.91 17.78 11.93
CA SER A 223 14.88 17.69 13.04
C SER A 223 14.65 16.39 13.82
N ALA A 224 15.75 15.69 14.14
CA ALA A 224 15.67 14.55 15.06
C ALA A 224 15.45 14.99 16.53
N LYS A 225 15.60 16.28 16.82
CA LYS A 225 15.52 16.83 18.19
C LYS A 225 14.17 17.42 18.53
N THR A 226 13.39 17.84 17.52
CA THR A 226 12.08 18.47 17.71
C THR A 226 10.97 17.55 17.23
N SER A 227 9.82 17.60 17.92
CA SER A 227 8.62 16.84 17.54
C SER A 227 7.75 17.56 16.49
N ASP A 228 8.31 18.57 15.84
CA ASP A 228 7.55 19.43 14.93
C ASP A 228 6.91 18.62 13.81
N GLN A 229 5.62 18.85 13.63
CA GLN A 229 4.80 18.29 12.57
C GLN A 229 4.35 19.41 11.64
N LEU A 230 4.14 19.09 10.36
CA LEU A 230 3.61 20.05 9.41
C LEU A 230 2.14 20.36 9.78
N VAL A 231 1.78 21.64 9.77
CA VAL A 231 0.41 22.08 10.03
C VAL A 231 -0.33 22.20 8.72
N TYR A 232 -1.50 21.55 8.62
CA TYR A 232 -2.38 21.66 7.45
C TYR A 232 -2.95 23.07 7.33
N ASP A 233 -3.17 23.52 6.09
CA ASP A 233 -3.92 24.74 5.79
C ASP A 233 -5.43 24.48 5.87
N HIS A 234 -5.84 23.30 5.40
CA HIS A 234 -7.22 22.86 5.39
C HIS A 234 -7.35 21.41 5.84
N GLU A 235 -8.39 21.12 6.59
CA GLU A 235 -8.82 19.78 6.99
C GLU A 235 -10.33 19.71 6.82
N ILE A 236 -10.79 19.10 5.74
CA ILE A 236 -12.17 19.12 5.27
C ILE A 236 -12.76 17.71 5.37
N PRO A 237 -13.68 17.44 6.31
CA PRO A 237 -14.37 16.15 6.40
C PRO A 237 -15.17 15.85 5.14
N ILE A 238 -15.17 14.60 4.71
CA ILE A 238 -15.91 14.10 3.55
C ILE A 238 -16.92 13.07 4.06
N ASN A 239 -18.16 13.49 4.27
CA ASN A 239 -19.16 12.66 4.94
C ASN A 239 -19.70 11.50 4.08
N SER A 240 -19.56 11.56 2.77
CA SER A 240 -20.11 10.57 1.83
C SER A 240 -19.13 9.45 1.45
N ILE A 241 -17.88 9.54 1.87
CA ILE A 241 -16.82 8.59 1.55
C ILE A 241 -16.27 7.96 2.82
N ALA A 242 -16.52 6.67 3.02
CA ALA A 242 -16.13 5.96 4.25
C ALA A 242 -14.62 5.71 4.35
N LYS A 243 -13.94 5.49 3.22
CA LYS A 243 -12.48 5.24 3.14
C LYS A 243 -11.93 5.82 1.85
N ALA A 244 -11.42 7.04 1.91
CA ALA A 244 -10.73 7.64 0.77
C ALA A 244 -9.38 6.95 0.55
N SER A 245 -9.23 6.20 -0.54
CA SER A 245 -8.04 5.41 -0.87
C SER A 245 -7.22 6.00 -2.02
N ALA A 246 -7.86 6.69 -2.95
CA ALA A 246 -7.22 7.26 -4.12
C ALA A 246 -7.48 8.75 -4.20
N LEU A 247 -6.51 9.49 -4.71
CA LEU A 247 -6.63 10.92 -4.95
C LEU A 247 -5.85 11.31 -6.20
N THR A 248 -6.50 12.03 -7.11
CA THR A 248 -5.81 12.67 -8.22
C THR A 248 -6.35 14.07 -8.48
N TYR A 249 -5.50 14.95 -8.99
CA TYR A 249 -5.89 16.27 -9.49
C TYR A 249 -5.97 16.23 -11.00
N TYR A 250 -7.06 16.70 -11.54
CA TYR A 250 -7.26 16.86 -12.98
C TYR A 250 -8.24 17.99 -13.24
N ASP A 251 -7.88 18.90 -14.15
CA ASP A 251 -8.73 20.00 -14.64
C ASP A 251 -9.47 20.80 -13.55
N ASP A 252 -8.70 21.35 -12.60
CA ASP A 252 -9.20 22.14 -11.46
C ASP A 252 -10.11 21.40 -10.49
N GLN A 253 -10.06 20.08 -10.51
CA GLN A 253 -10.83 19.22 -9.63
C GLN A 253 -9.93 18.21 -8.92
N LEU A 254 -10.36 17.80 -7.74
CA LEU A 254 -9.84 16.64 -7.02
C LEU A 254 -10.79 15.45 -7.24
N PHE A 255 -10.25 14.33 -7.65
CA PHE A 255 -11.00 13.09 -7.77
C PHE A 255 -10.59 12.15 -6.66
N VAL A 256 -11.56 11.74 -5.85
CA VAL A 256 -11.37 10.90 -4.66
C VAL A 256 -12.01 9.56 -4.90
N GLY A 257 -11.22 8.49 -4.85
CA GLY A 257 -11.69 7.12 -4.94
C GLY A 257 -12.01 6.55 -3.56
N TYR A 258 -13.12 5.84 -3.45
CA TYR A 258 -13.56 5.13 -2.26
C TYR A 258 -13.19 3.65 -2.35
N PHE A 259 -12.39 3.18 -1.39
CA PHE A 259 -12.04 1.77 -1.27
C PHE A 259 -13.20 0.95 -0.70
N ASN A 260 -13.56 -0.12 -1.39
CA ASN A 260 -14.47 -1.14 -0.88
C ASN A 260 -13.84 -2.52 -1.11
N GLU A 261 -13.74 -3.30 -0.05
CA GLU A 261 -13.10 -4.62 -0.08
C GLU A 261 -13.97 -5.67 -0.79
N ASN A 262 -15.28 -5.61 -0.58
CA ASN A 262 -16.21 -6.68 -0.96
C ASN A 262 -17.21 -6.28 -2.05
N GLY A 263 -17.31 -5.01 -2.37
CA GLY A 263 -18.27 -4.48 -3.34
C GLY A 263 -17.68 -3.36 -4.19
N HIS A 264 -18.51 -2.79 -5.05
CA HIS A 264 -18.10 -1.65 -5.87
C HIS A 264 -17.68 -0.46 -5.01
N GLY A 265 -16.57 0.17 -5.41
CA GLY A 265 -16.16 1.47 -4.91
C GLY A 265 -16.90 2.61 -5.62
N LYS A 266 -16.52 3.84 -5.30
CA LYS A 266 -17.06 5.05 -5.90
C LYS A 266 -15.94 6.05 -6.16
N VAL A 267 -16.14 6.91 -7.16
CA VAL A 267 -15.30 8.10 -7.40
C VAL A 267 -16.17 9.32 -7.22
N ALA A 268 -15.67 10.31 -6.50
CA ALA A 268 -16.29 11.62 -6.35
C ALA A 268 -15.33 12.72 -6.79
N SER A 269 -15.83 13.79 -7.39
CA SER A 269 -15.04 14.94 -7.80
C SER A 269 -15.41 16.18 -7.00
N TYR A 270 -14.40 17.01 -6.74
CA TYR A 270 -14.51 18.24 -5.96
C TYR A 270 -13.83 19.38 -6.71
N LYS A 271 -14.60 20.40 -7.10
CA LYS A 271 -14.05 21.60 -7.71
C LYS A 271 -13.24 22.42 -6.70
N LEU A 272 -12.11 22.91 -7.15
CA LEU A 272 -11.29 23.84 -6.41
C LEU A 272 -11.68 25.28 -6.75
N ALA A 273 -12.07 26.07 -5.76
CA ALA A 273 -12.37 27.49 -5.95
C ALA A 273 -11.11 28.26 -6.35
N ARG A 274 -11.19 29.10 -7.38
CA ARG A 274 -10.06 29.89 -7.87
C ARG A 274 -10.14 31.37 -7.48
N SER A 275 -11.21 31.77 -6.80
CA SER A 275 -11.43 33.13 -6.31
C SER A 275 -12.26 33.14 -5.04
N GLY A 276 -12.40 34.30 -4.42
CA GLY A 276 -13.22 34.48 -3.23
C GLY A 276 -12.60 33.95 -1.93
N GLN A 277 -13.41 33.78 -0.92
CA GLN A 277 -13.02 33.36 0.43
C GLN A 277 -12.41 31.95 0.46
N TYR A 278 -12.85 31.06 -0.43
CA TYR A 278 -12.42 29.66 -0.50
C TYR A 278 -11.35 29.41 -1.58
N LYS A 279 -10.63 30.47 -1.99
CA LYS A 279 -9.60 30.36 -3.02
C LYS A 279 -8.61 29.22 -2.71
N ASN A 280 -8.39 28.35 -3.71
CA ASN A 280 -7.49 27.18 -3.66
C ASN A 280 -7.90 26.10 -2.64
N THR A 281 -9.18 26.07 -2.28
CA THR A 281 -9.77 24.99 -1.48
C THR A 281 -11.13 24.59 -2.04
N ILE A 282 -11.77 23.57 -1.47
CA ILE A 282 -13.16 23.21 -1.77
C ILE A 282 -14.10 23.95 -0.81
N THR A 283 -15.29 24.29 -1.30
CA THR A 283 -16.30 25.01 -0.50
C THR A 283 -17.13 24.04 0.33
N THR A 284 -17.76 24.56 1.40
CA THR A 284 -18.68 23.77 2.23
C THR A 284 -19.91 23.30 1.43
N SER A 285 -20.37 24.13 0.47
CA SER A 285 -21.47 23.76 -0.42
C SER A 285 -21.11 22.60 -1.34
N GLU A 286 -19.89 22.54 -1.81
CA GLU A 286 -19.42 21.42 -2.63
C GLU A 286 -19.26 20.15 -1.81
N ILE A 287 -18.82 20.24 -0.57
CA ILE A 287 -18.82 19.12 0.38
C ILE A 287 -20.24 18.64 0.65
N SER A 288 -21.20 19.54 0.82
CA SER A 288 -22.62 19.19 1.04
C SER A 288 -23.25 18.56 -0.19
N SER A 289 -22.89 19.03 -1.39
CA SER A 289 -23.39 18.48 -2.65
C SER A 289 -22.90 17.05 -2.94
N ILE A 290 -21.92 16.56 -2.22
CA ILE A 290 -21.47 15.16 -2.32
C ILE A 290 -22.54 14.18 -1.83
N ASN A 291 -23.34 14.56 -0.84
CA ASN A 291 -24.51 13.75 -0.45
C ASN A 291 -25.52 13.65 -1.58
N GLU A 292 -25.49 14.58 -2.51
CA GLU A 292 -26.28 14.61 -3.74
C GLU A 292 -25.52 14.05 -4.93
N SER A 293 -24.38 13.38 -4.65
CA SER A 293 -23.57 12.65 -5.61
C SER A 293 -23.00 13.49 -6.75
N VAL A 294 -22.03 14.28 -6.45
CA VAL A 294 -21.13 14.83 -7.46
C VAL A 294 -20.24 13.70 -7.99
N SER A 295 -20.76 12.92 -8.92
CA SER A 295 -19.94 12.09 -9.76
C SER A 295 -19.70 12.78 -11.10
N TRP A 296 -18.66 12.39 -11.80
CA TRP A 296 -18.25 13.00 -13.06
C TRP A 296 -19.34 13.13 -14.10
N SER A 297 -20.35 12.33 -14.07
CA SER A 297 -21.20 12.16 -15.23
C SER A 297 -22.57 11.63 -14.96
N ASP A 298 -22.86 11.23 -13.76
CA ASP A 298 -24.19 10.76 -13.41
C ASP A 298 -24.90 11.83 -12.57
N PRO A 299 -26.01 12.42 -13.07
CA PRO A 299 -26.80 13.36 -12.30
C PRO A 299 -27.39 12.75 -11.01
N ASP A 300 -27.51 11.43 -10.93
CA ASP A 300 -27.89 10.70 -9.71
C ASP A 300 -26.70 10.35 -8.83
N GLY A 301 -25.49 10.63 -9.33
CA GLY A 301 -24.30 10.74 -8.55
C GLY A 301 -23.58 9.52 -8.08
N THR A 302 -23.71 8.38 -8.62
CA THR A 302 -22.90 7.24 -8.23
C THR A 302 -22.13 6.69 -9.41
N THR A 303 -20.88 7.13 -9.58
CA THR A 303 -19.96 6.41 -10.44
C THR A 303 -19.47 5.19 -9.70
N SER A 304 -19.85 4.03 -10.22
CA SER A 304 -19.36 2.74 -9.78
C SER A 304 -17.93 2.53 -10.29
N MET A 305 -17.10 1.94 -9.49
CA MET A 305 -15.81 1.40 -9.92
C MET A 305 -15.59 0.02 -9.30
N ASN A 306 -14.63 -0.74 -9.84
CA ASN A 306 -14.23 -2.03 -9.29
C ASN A 306 -13.93 -1.95 -7.79
N LYS A 307 -14.07 -3.09 -7.11
CA LYS A 307 -13.64 -3.25 -5.71
C LYS A 307 -12.14 -3.10 -5.58
N GLN A 308 -11.68 -2.77 -4.37
CA GLN A 308 -10.26 -2.80 -3.98
C GLN A 308 -9.36 -1.86 -4.81
N ILE A 309 -9.92 -0.74 -5.31
CA ILE A 309 -9.15 0.28 -6.02
C ILE A 309 -8.34 1.10 -5.01
N GLN A 310 -7.04 1.21 -5.27
CA GLN A 310 -6.05 1.90 -4.44
C GLN A 310 -5.54 3.20 -5.09
N GLY A 311 -5.63 3.32 -6.40
CA GLY A 311 -5.16 4.50 -7.11
C GLY A 311 -5.99 4.80 -8.34
N LEU A 312 -6.03 6.08 -8.69
CA LEU A 312 -6.71 6.63 -9.84
C LEU A 312 -5.83 7.68 -10.50
N ALA A 313 -5.73 7.65 -11.81
CA ALA A 313 -5.03 8.68 -12.60
C ALA A 313 -5.75 8.92 -13.92
N ILE A 314 -5.61 10.13 -14.48
CA ILE A 314 -6.23 10.52 -15.74
C ILE A 314 -5.16 11.06 -16.68
N TYR A 315 -5.20 10.64 -17.91
CA TYR A 315 -4.30 11.13 -18.97
C TYR A 315 -4.98 11.13 -20.33
N GLY A 316 -5.15 12.31 -20.91
CA GLY A 316 -5.88 12.47 -22.16
C GLY A 316 -7.32 11.99 -22.01
N ASP A 317 -7.72 11.04 -22.85
CA ASP A 317 -9.03 10.39 -22.86
C ASP A 317 -9.07 9.07 -22.08
N LYS A 318 -8.06 8.77 -21.26
CA LYS A 318 -7.95 7.51 -20.51
C LYS A 318 -7.99 7.73 -18.99
N ILE A 319 -8.64 6.79 -18.33
CA ILE A 319 -8.67 6.63 -16.87
C ILE A 319 -7.89 5.36 -16.52
N PHE A 320 -6.99 5.48 -15.57
CA PHE A 320 -6.19 4.38 -15.02
C PHE A 320 -6.64 4.10 -13.60
N LEU A 321 -6.94 2.84 -13.27
CA LEU A 321 -7.28 2.40 -11.93
C LEU A 321 -6.33 1.29 -11.50
N SER A 322 -5.67 1.43 -10.35
CA SER A 322 -4.91 0.34 -9.73
C SER A 322 -5.80 -0.43 -8.78
N GLN A 323 -5.92 -1.74 -8.99
CA GLN A 323 -6.59 -2.67 -8.08
C GLN A 323 -5.56 -3.54 -7.39
N SER A 324 -5.61 -3.60 -6.07
CA SER A 324 -4.70 -4.41 -5.28
C SER A 324 -5.35 -4.88 -3.99
N TYR A 325 -5.15 -6.17 -3.68
CA TYR A 325 -5.54 -6.72 -2.39
C TYR A 325 -4.75 -8.00 -2.08
N GLY A 326 -3.97 -7.95 -1.00
CA GLY A 326 -3.15 -9.07 -0.56
C GLY A 326 -1.99 -9.40 -1.50
N SER A 327 -1.51 -10.65 -1.46
CA SER A 327 -0.31 -11.10 -2.18
C SER A 327 -0.54 -11.51 -3.62
N GLN A 328 -1.77 -11.40 -4.12
CA GLN A 328 -2.07 -11.67 -5.53
C GLN A 328 -1.52 -10.55 -6.42
N ASP A 329 -1.29 -10.86 -7.69
CA ASP A 329 -0.93 -9.86 -8.68
C ASP A 329 -1.98 -8.74 -8.71
N SER A 330 -1.50 -7.51 -8.74
CA SER A 330 -2.35 -6.34 -8.92
C SER A 330 -2.83 -6.22 -10.37
N LYS A 331 -3.90 -5.49 -10.59
CA LYS A 331 -4.41 -5.15 -11.91
C LYS A 331 -4.36 -3.64 -12.13
N LEU A 332 -3.98 -3.24 -13.31
CA LEU A 332 -4.11 -1.87 -13.80
C LEU A 332 -5.19 -1.89 -14.89
N TYR A 333 -6.34 -1.30 -14.60
CA TYR A 333 -7.41 -1.10 -15.58
C TYR A 333 -7.17 0.18 -16.34
N ILE A 334 -7.32 0.13 -17.66
CA ILE A 334 -7.27 1.28 -18.55
C ILE A 334 -8.61 1.37 -19.26
N SER A 335 -9.35 2.43 -18.99
CA SER A 335 -10.69 2.66 -19.53
C SER A 335 -10.75 3.98 -20.28
N PRO A 336 -11.59 4.13 -21.32
CA PRO A 336 -11.83 5.42 -21.92
C PRO A 336 -12.53 6.35 -20.92
N ILE A 337 -12.30 7.65 -21.04
CA ILE A 337 -12.94 8.64 -20.14
C ILE A 337 -14.47 8.61 -20.28
N THR A 338 -14.98 8.16 -21.41
CA THR A 338 -16.41 7.97 -21.66
C THR A 338 -17.03 6.84 -20.84
N ALA A 339 -16.20 5.91 -20.31
CA ALA A 339 -16.68 4.84 -19.41
C ALA A 339 -16.80 5.30 -17.95
N VAL A 340 -16.69 6.58 -17.68
CA VAL A 340 -16.70 7.16 -16.33
C VAL A 340 -17.94 6.82 -15.50
N ASN A 341 -19.09 6.53 -16.14
CA ASN A 341 -20.32 6.11 -15.48
C ASN A 341 -20.26 4.68 -14.89
N ASN A 342 -19.35 3.85 -15.42
CA ASN A 342 -19.13 2.50 -14.94
C ASN A 342 -17.69 2.09 -15.17
N LEU A 343 -16.86 2.23 -14.13
CA LEU A 343 -15.43 1.91 -14.14
C LEU A 343 -15.17 0.44 -13.71
N ASP A 344 -15.99 -0.46 -14.18
CA ASP A 344 -15.82 -1.90 -13.95
C ASP A 344 -14.86 -2.53 -14.96
N GLU A 345 -14.36 -3.72 -14.65
CA GLU A 345 -13.44 -4.49 -15.51
C GLU A 345 -14.04 -4.73 -16.91
N SER A 346 -15.37 -4.91 -17.01
CA SER A 346 -16.07 -5.13 -18.28
C SER A 346 -15.99 -3.94 -19.24
N ASN A 347 -15.74 -2.74 -18.74
CA ASN A 347 -15.63 -1.51 -19.52
C ASN A 347 -14.17 -1.04 -19.69
N ALA A 348 -13.21 -1.81 -19.16
CA ALA A 348 -11.81 -1.56 -19.42
C ALA A 348 -11.44 -1.99 -20.85
N GLU A 349 -10.79 -1.11 -21.60
CA GLU A 349 -10.19 -1.44 -22.90
C GLU A 349 -9.02 -2.40 -22.72
N GLN A 350 -8.33 -2.28 -21.58
CA GLN A 350 -7.16 -3.09 -21.29
C GLN A 350 -7.03 -3.34 -19.78
N VAL A 351 -6.58 -4.55 -19.44
CA VAL A 351 -6.23 -4.94 -18.06
C VAL A 351 -4.78 -5.43 -18.05
N VAL A 352 -3.92 -4.70 -17.37
CA VAL A 352 -2.49 -5.04 -17.26
C VAL A 352 -2.20 -5.69 -15.92
N ARG A 353 -1.55 -6.86 -15.95
CA ARG A 353 -1.06 -7.55 -14.76
C ARG A 353 0.17 -6.83 -14.20
N MET A 354 0.10 -6.44 -12.93
CA MET A 354 1.12 -5.67 -12.22
C MET A 354 1.65 -6.44 -11.01
N PRO A 355 2.86 -6.11 -10.51
CA PRO A 355 3.34 -6.68 -9.24
C PRO A 355 2.34 -6.47 -8.09
N PRO A 356 2.33 -7.39 -7.09
CA PRO A 356 1.44 -7.30 -5.94
C PRO A 356 1.60 -6.00 -5.14
N TYR A 357 0.51 -5.61 -4.46
CA TYR A 357 0.47 -4.45 -3.56
C TYR A 357 0.72 -3.12 -4.29
N LEU A 358 0.18 -2.97 -5.50
CA LEU A 358 0.16 -1.70 -6.22
C LEU A 358 -0.80 -0.75 -5.51
N GLU A 359 -0.27 0.34 -5.00
CA GLU A 359 -0.99 1.41 -4.32
C GLU A 359 -1.31 2.56 -5.28
N GLN A 360 -1.05 3.78 -4.90
CA GLN A 360 -1.34 4.92 -5.75
C GLN A 360 -0.50 4.92 -7.02
N ILE A 361 -1.15 5.33 -8.11
CA ILE A 361 -0.58 5.67 -9.40
C ILE A 361 -0.77 7.17 -9.66
N THR A 362 0.17 7.78 -10.37
CA THR A 362 0.05 9.19 -10.80
C THR A 362 0.66 9.37 -12.18
N VAL A 363 0.12 10.31 -12.95
CA VAL A 363 0.63 10.62 -14.29
C VAL A 363 1.52 11.85 -14.26
N TYR A 364 2.67 11.75 -14.91
CA TYR A 364 3.53 12.91 -15.14
C TYR A 364 4.20 12.84 -16.53
N LYS A 365 3.84 13.79 -17.42
CA LYS A 365 4.46 13.94 -18.76
C LYS A 365 4.50 12.63 -19.58
N GLY A 366 3.37 11.92 -19.66
CA GLY A 366 3.26 10.67 -20.42
C GLY A 366 3.86 9.44 -19.74
N GLN A 367 4.22 9.56 -18.47
CA GLN A 367 4.64 8.44 -17.64
C GLN A 367 3.61 8.16 -16.56
N LEU A 368 3.28 6.90 -16.36
CA LEU A 368 2.54 6.41 -15.21
C LEU A 368 3.55 5.99 -14.13
N LEU A 369 3.58 6.71 -13.02
CA LEU A 369 4.38 6.37 -11.87
C LEU A 369 3.56 5.48 -10.95
N CYS A 370 4.11 4.33 -10.59
CA CYS A 370 3.46 3.32 -9.77
C CYS A 370 4.21 3.19 -8.43
N LEU A 371 3.48 3.24 -7.32
CA LEU A 371 3.98 2.98 -5.98
C LEU A 371 3.45 1.65 -5.46
N PHE A 372 4.27 0.94 -4.70
CA PHE A 372 3.92 -0.36 -4.14
C PHE A 372 4.23 -0.39 -2.64
N GLU A 373 3.41 -1.07 -1.86
CA GLU A 373 3.65 -1.28 -0.43
C GLU A 373 4.29 -2.64 -0.10
N SER A 374 4.49 -3.52 -1.11
CA SER A 374 5.02 -4.87 -0.94
C SER A 374 6.39 -4.93 -0.26
N ALA A 375 7.17 -3.84 -0.29
CA ALA A 375 8.49 -3.77 0.35
C ALA A 375 8.45 -3.38 1.83
N SER A 376 7.30 -3.01 2.39
CA SER A 376 7.18 -2.77 3.82
C SER A 376 7.42 -4.05 4.62
N SER A 377 7.88 -3.93 5.86
CA SER A 377 8.14 -5.09 6.73
C SER A 377 6.89 -5.94 7.00
N LYS A 378 5.71 -5.35 6.82
CA LYS A 378 4.41 -6.00 6.97
C LYS A 378 4.10 -6.98 5.84
N TYR A 379 4.50 -6.65 4.60
CA TYR A 379 4.06 -7.37 3.40
C TYR A 379 5.19 -8.08 2.65
N ALA A 380 6.46 -7.74 2.91
CA ALA A 380 7.59 -8.32 2.19
C ALA A 380 7.67 -9.83 2.40
N ARG A 381 7.58 -10.59 1.28
CA ARG A 381 7.61 -12.05 1.22
C ARG A 381 8.45 -12.49 0.05
N GLN A 382 9.03 -13.69 0.13
CA GLN A 382 9.86 -14.23 -0.95
C GLN A 382 9.05 -14.78 -2.14
N ASP A 383 7.81 -15.17 -1.90
CA ASP A 383 6.90 -15.76 -2.90
C ASP A 383 6.21 -14.72 -3.79
N ILE A 384 6.51 -13.44 -3.61
CA ILE A 384 6.02 -12.34 -4.45
C ILE A 384 7.17 -11.51 -5.02
N THR A 385 6.88 -10.74 -6.06
CA THR A 385 7.81 -9.70 -6.55
C THR A 385 7.73 -8.48 -5.66
N VAL A 386 8.72 -8.34 -4.75
CA VAL A 386 8.79 -7.23 -3.80
C VAL A 386 9.34 -5.98 -4.50
N MET A 387 8.60 -4.90 -4.43
CA MET A 387 8.88 -3.63 -5.10
C MET A 387 9.39 -2.59 -4.09
N ASP A 388 10.72 -2.50 -3.90
CA ASP A 388 11.36 -1.51 -3.00
C ASP A 388 11.77 -0.21 -3.70
N ARG A 389 11.26 -0.02 -4.91
CA ARG A 389 11.38 1.20 -5.73
C ARG A 389 10.07 1.51 -6.41
N THR A 390 9.89 2.78 -6.76
CA THR A 390 8.83 3.18 -7.68
C THR A 390 9.09 2.63 -9.07
N LEU A 391 8.04 2.40 -9.83
CA LEU A 391 8.13 1.99 -11.22
C LEU A 391 7.52 3.07 -12.12
N SER A 392 8.27 3.55 -13.11
CA SER A 392 7.78 4.50 -14.11
C SER A 392 7.57 3.77 -15.43
N VAL A 393 6.36 3.82 -15.96
CA VAL A 393 5.93 3.12 -17.18
C VAL A 393 5.51 4.14 -18.23
N ASN A 394 5.96 3.98 -19.47
CA ASN A 394 5.53 4.83 -20.57
C ASN A 394 4.07 4.54 -20.93
N ILE A 395 3.20 5.55 -20.87
CA ILE A 395 1.76 5.38 -21.12
C ILE A 395 1.49 4.96 -22.57
N ASN A 396 2.17 5.57 -23.55
CA ASN A 396 1.95 5.17 -24.94
C ASN A 396 2.30 3.70 -25.16
N ALA A 397 3.39 3.22 -24.56
CA ALA A 397 3.77 1.82 -24.66
C ALA A 397 2.79 0.86 -23.92
N LEU A 398 2.04 1.35 -22.94
CA LEU A 398 0.93 0.59 -22.38
C LEU A 398 -0.26 0.52 -23.34
N LEU A 399 -0.50 1.57 -24.12
CA LEU A 399 -1.64 1.70 -25.03
C LEU A 399 -1.39 1.10 -26.41
N ASP A 400 -0.13 1.08 -26.88
CA ASP A 400 0.23 0.68 -28.26
C ASP A 400 0.18 -0.85 -28.52
N ASN A 401 -0.13 -1.67 -27.52
CA ASN A 401 -0.14 -3.13 -27.62
C ASN A 401 -1.56 -3.73 -27.77
N ASN A 402 -2.43 -3.07 -28.55
CA ASN A 402 -3.68 -3.66 -29.03
C ASN A 402 -3.53 -4.17 -30.46
#